data_42432346534fed60e91aca3326ccd10c
#
_entry.id   42432346534fed60e91aca3326ccd10c
#
_cell.length_a   1.000
_cell.length_b   1.000
_cell.length_c   1.000
_cell.angle_alpha   90.00
_cell.angle_beta   90.00
_cell.angle_gamma   90.00
#
_symmetry.space_group_name_H-M   'P 1'
#
loop_
_entity.id
_entity.type
_entity.pdbx_description
1 polymer ?
#
loop_
_entity_poly.entity_id
_entity_poly.type
_entity_poly.pdbx_seq_one_letter_code
_entity_poly.pdbx_strand_id
1 'polypeptide(L)'
;GIPVFCYESAAKCEERKNLAVCRAGEYEALPKRLTEGGCVPDYGPAEFNERVALSGATAVGARDFLVAINYNLNTTSTRRANSVAFDVREKGRKKREGDPIVGKVVKDENGEPVWIPGSLKGCKAIGWYIDEYGIAQVSMNVTNITQTPVHVAFDEVCDKAYARGIRVTGSEIVGLIPKRVLVDAGKHYLAKQGRSCGIPEDDIIKIAVKSMGLDDLKPFNPREKVI
;
A
#
# COMPACT_ATOMS: atom_id res chain seq x y z
N GLY A 1 -12.58 -23.99 -21.04
CA GLY A 1 -11.93 -22.71 -21.05
C GLY A 1 -12.53 -21.79 -19.99
N ILE A 2 -11.69 -21.00 -19.35
CA ILE A 2 -12.06 -20.01 -18.35
C ILE A 2 -11.78 -18.63 -18.96
N PRO A 3 -12.69 -17.63 -18.88
CA PRO A 3 -12.41 -16.26 -19.26
C PRO A 3 -11.27 -15.71 -18.41
N VAL A 4 -10.25 -15.08 -19.02
CA VAL A 4 -9.12 -14.49 -18.34
C VAL A 4 -9.05 -13.00 -18.67
N PHE A 5 -8.98 -12.18 -17.63
CA PHE A 5 -8.83 -10.72 -17.71
C PHE A 5 -7.47 -10.31 -17.16
N CYS A 6 -6.63 -9.74 -18.00
CA CYS A 6 -5.32 -9.22 -17.58
C CYS A 6 -5.45 -7.82 -16.96
N TYR A 7 -4.71 -7.57 -15.85
CA TYR A 7 -4.74 -6.29 -15.16
C TYR A 7 -3.33 -5.80 -14.75
N GLU A 8 -3.24 -4.57 -14.26
CA GLU A 8 -1.98 -3.86 -13.96
C GLU A 8 -1.03 -3.86 -15.16
N SER A 9 0.22 -4.26 -15.01
CA SER A 9 1.21 -4.29 -16.10
C SER A 9 0.90 -5.31 -17.21
N ALA A 10 0.02 -6.28 -16.94
CA ALA A 10 -0.48 -7.22 -17.93
C ALA A 10 -1.73 -6.72 -18.68
N ALA A 11 -2.32 -5.60 -18.26
CA ALA A 11 -3.54 -5.07 -18.86
C ALA A 11 -3.33 -4.68 -20.33
N LYS A 12 -4.27 -5.08 -21.19
CA LYS A 12 -4.29 -4.71 -22.62
C LYS A 12 -5.05 -3.40 -22.90
N CYS A 13 -5.70 -2.82 -21.90
CA CYS A 13 -6.38 -1.52 -21.97
C CYS A 13 -6.25 -0.76 -20.65
N GLU A 14 -6.34 0.58 -20.70
CA GLU A 14 -6.15 1.45 -19.54
C GLU A 14 -7.16 1.18 -18.42
N GLU A 15 -8.41 0.92 -18.75
CA GLU A 15 -9.48 0.69 -17.78
C GLU A 15 -9.19 -0.52 -16.88
N ARG A 16 -8.48 -1.53 -17.40
CA ARG A 16 -8.15 -2.75 -16.68
C ARG A 16 -6.86 -2.69 -15.87
N LYS A 17 -6.13 -1.60 -15.90
CA LYS A 17 -4.98 -1.41 -15.00
C LYS A 17 -5.38 -1.47 -13.52
N ASN A 18 -6.64 -1.16 -13.21
CA ASN A 18 -7.15 -1.29 -11.85
C ASN A 18 -7.91 -2.62 -11.65
N LEU A 19 -7.42 -3.47 -10.77
CA LEU A 19 -8.06 -4.75 -10.42
C LEU A 19 -9.54 -4.57 -10.01
N ALA A 20 -9.89 -3.49 -9.30
CA ALA A 20 -11.26 -3.23 -8.88
C ALA A 20 -12.20 -3.06 -10.09
N VAL A 21 -11.72 -2.53 -11.20
CA VAL A 21 -12.48 -2.43 -12.46
C VAL A 21 -12.63 -3.81 -13.11
N CYS A 22 -11.57 -4.62 -13.12
CA CYS A 22 -11.62 -5.99 -13.62
C CYS A 22 -12.62 -6.85 -12.85
N ARG A 23 -12.80 -6.60 -11.56
CA ARG A 23 -13.68 -7.36 -10.65
C ARG A 23 -15.02 -6.69 -10.37
N ALA A 24 -15.35 -5.60 -11.04
CA ALA A 24 -16.56 -4.84 -10.76
C ALA A 24 -17.83 -5.72 -10.82
N GLY A 25 -18.55 -5.78 -9.69
CA GLY A 25 -19.74 -6.61 -9.51
C GLY A 25 -19.47 -8.11 -9.36
N GLU A 26 -18.22 -8.51 -9.23
CA GLU A 26 -17.75 -9.88 -8.95
C GLU A 26 -18.37 -10.92 -9.91
N TYR A 27 -18.66 -12.13 -9.42
CA TYR A 27 -19.25 -13.21 -10.22
C TYR A 27 -20.68 -12.88 -10.70
N GLU A 28 -21.46 -12.20 -9.88
CA GLU A 28 -22.84 -11.83 -10.16
C GLU A 28 -23.00 -10.92 -11.39
N ALA A 29 -22.00 -10.07 -11.65
CA ALA A 29 -21.99 -9.23 -12.83
C ALA A 29 -21.42 -9.91 -14.09
N LEU A 30 -20.80 -11.09 -13.95
CA LEU A 30 -20.11 -11.75 -15.04
C LEU A 30 -21.01 -12.05 -16.28
N PRO A 31 -22.26 -12.55 -16.11
CA PRO A 31 -23.16 -12.76 -17.24
C PRO A 31 -23.38 -11.49 -18.05
N LYS A 32 -23.71 -10.40 -17.36
CA LYS A 32 -23.96 -9.09 -17.98
C LYS A 32 -22.71 -8.54 -18.67
N ARG A 33 -21.56 -8.64 -18.02
CA ARG A 33 -20.29 -8.13 -18.55
C ARG A 33 -19.84 -8.82 -19.83
N LEU A 34 -20.11 -10.13 -19.96
CA LEU A 34 -19.76 -10.90 -21.16
C LEU A 34 -20.79 -10.76 -22.28
N THR A 35 -22.06 -10.44 -21.98
CA THR A 35 -23.14 -10.35 -22.97
C THR A 35 -23.41 -8.94 -23.46
N GLU A 36 -23.39 -7.92 -22.59
CA GLU A 36 -23.78 -6.54 -22.91
C GLU A 36 -22.64 -5.65 -23.43
N GLY A 37 -21.47 -6.22 -23.69
CA GLY A 37 -20.39 -5.55 -24.39
C GLY A 37 -19.49 -4.64 -23.51
N GLY A 38 -18.23 -4.54 -23.90
CA GLY A 38 -17.20 -3.69 -23.27
C GLY A 38 -16.16 -4.42 -22.45
N CYS A 39 -16.44 -5.60 -21.92
CA CYS A 39 -15.46 -6.39 -21.15
C CYS A 39 -15.14 -7.70 -21.85
N VAL A 40 -14.45 -7.64 -22.97
CA VAL A 40 -13.95 -8.84 -23.65
C VAL A 40 -12.78 -9.42 -22.89
N PRO A 41 -12.78 -10.70 -22.51
CA PRO A 41 -11.62 -11.34 -21.88
C PRO A 41 -10.43 -11.36 -22.82
N ASP A 42 -9.22 -11.31 -22.26
CA ASP A 42 -7.98 -11.38 -23.05
C ASP A 42 -7.75 -12.78 -23.63
N TYR A 43 -8.24 -13.78 -22.90
CA TYR A 43 -8.15 -15.18 -23.29
C TYR A 43 -9.39 -15.94 -22.81
N GLY A 44 -9.67 -17.06 -23.49
CA GLY A 44 -10.79 -17.93 -23.16
C GLY A 44 -12.12 -17.49 -23.74
N PRO A 45 -13.25 -18.06 -23.29
CA PRO A 45 -14.57 -17.76 -23.79
C PRO A 45 -14.99 -16.30 -23.56
N ALA A 46 -15.56 -15.67 -24.58
CA ALA A 46 -16.13 -14.33 -24.49
C ALA A 46 -17.66 -14.35 -24.28
N GLU A 47 -18.23 -15.52 -24.12
CA GLU A 47 -19.68 -15.73 -23.93
C GLU A 47 -19.95 -16.40 -22.59
N PHE A 48 -21.05 -16.03 -21.94
CA PHE A 48 -21.50 -16.66 -20.72
C PHE A 48 -22.29 -17.94 -21.07
N ASN A 49 -21.66 -19.09 -20.85
CA ASN A 49 -22.22 -20.42 -21.08
C ASN A 49 -22.15 -21.26 -19.80
N GLU A 50 -22.70 -22.49 -19.85
CA GLU A 50 -22.73 -23.40 -18.67
C GLU A 50 -21.34 -23.64 -18.07
N ARG A 51 -20.29 -23.75 -18.89
CA ARG A 51 -18.92 -23.96 -18.40
C ARG A 51 -18.42 -22.70 -17.66
N VAL A 52 -18.68 -21.52 -18.21
CA VAL A 52 -18.32 -20.26 -17.56
C VAL A 52 -19.14 -20.03 -16.30
N ALA A 53 -20.41 -20.43 -16.29
CA ALA A 53 -21.24 -20.38 -15.09
C ALA A 53 -20.67 -21.25 -13.95
N LEU A 54 -20.07 -22.39 -14.27
CA LEU A 54 -19.44 -23.28 -13.28
C LEU A 54 -18.05 -22.81 -12.86
N SER A 55 -17.24 -22.29 -13.79
CA SER A 55 -15.84 -21.92 -13.55
C SER A 55 -15.63 -20.47 -13.10
N GLY A 56 -16.59 -19.59 -13.41
CA GLY A 56 -16.39 -18.15 -13.29
C GLY A 56 -15.34 -17.63 -14.26
N ALA A 57 -14.65 -16.55 -13.87
CA ALA A 57 -13.56 -15.92 -14.61
C ALA A 57 -12.33 -15.72 -13.72
N THR A 58 -11.16 -15.55 -14.32
CA THR A 58 -9.89 -15.33 -13.62
C THR A 58 -9.33 -13.97 -14.01
N ALA A 59 -8.87 -13.20 -13.01
CA ALA A 59 -8.06 -12.03 -13.23
C ALA A 59 -6.57 -12.38 -13.01
N VAL A 60 -5.72 -12.04 -13.99
CA VAL A 60 -4.29 -12.29 -13.96
C VAL A 60 -3.55 -10.97 -14.12
N GLY A 61 -2.72 -10.62 -13.15
CA GLY A 61 -1.95 -9.38 -13.16
C GLY A 61 -0.45 -9.63 -13.16
N ALA A 62 0.29 -8.65 -13.63
CA ALA A 62 1.73 -8.54 -13.45
C ALA A 62 2.02 -7.18 -12.82
N ARG A 63 2.91 -7.14 -11.82
CA ARG A 63 3.33 -5.90 -11.16
C ARG A 63 4.75 -6.03 -10.65
N ASP A 64 5.37 -4.89 -10.39
CA ASP A 64 6.62 -4.83 -9.64
C ASP A 64 6.47 -5.32 -8.20
N PHE A 65 7.60 -5.51 -7.53
CA PHE A 65 7.61 -5.85 -6.12
C PHE A 65 6.83 -4.81 -5.32
N LEU A 66 5.88 -5.31 -4.54
CA LEU A 66 5.17 -4.54 -3.54
C LEU A 66 5.78 -4.86 -2.18
N VAL A 67 6.01 -3.83 -1.37
CA VAL A 67 6.38 -4.00 0.04
C VAL A 67 5.19 -3.63 0.89
N ALA A 68 4.72 -4.59 1.69
CA ALA A 68 3.73 -4.35 2.72
C ALA A 68 4.45 -4.08 4.04
N ILE A 69 4.19 -2.91 4.63
CA ILE A 69 4.79 -2.47 5.88
C ILE A 69 3.74 -1.81 6.77
N ASN A 70 3.75 -2.17 8.04
CA ASN A 70 2.91 -1.57 9.07
C ASN A 70 3.78 -0.70 9.98
N TYR A 71 3.33 0.51 10.30
CA TYR A 71 4.01 1.44 11.21
C TYR A 71 3.26 1.45 12.53
N ASN A 72 3.95 1.07 13.62
CA ASN A 72 3.42 0.98 14.97
C ASN A 72 3.27 2.37 15.58
N LEU A 73 2.12 2.66 16.15
CA LEU A 73 1.83 3.97 16.73
C LEU A 73 1.62 3.84 18.25
N ASN A 74 2.04 4.85 19.00
CA ASN A 74 1.79 4.94 20.44
C ASN A 74 0.33 5.37 20.76
N THR A 75 -0.64 4.81 20.04
CA THR A 75 -2.06 5.09 20.22
C THR A 75 -2.89 3.84 19.92
N THR A 76 -4.07 3.74 20.51
CA THR A 76 -5.07 2.70 20.19
C THR A 76 -6.12 3.21 19.20
N SER A 77 -6.05 4.47 18.79
CA SER A 77 -7.08 5.12 17.98
C SER A 77 -6.87 4.87 16.49
N THR A 78 -7.69 4.01 15.91
CA THR A 78 -7.78 3.80 14.45
C THR A 78 -8.05 5.12 13.69
N ARG A 79 -8.83 6.03 14.27
CA ARG A 79 -9.10 7.34 13.68
C ARG A 79 -7.82 8.18 13.54
N ARG A 80 -6.95 8.19 14.55
CA ARG A 80 -5.66 8.87 14.52
C ARG A 80 -4.71 8.21 13.54
N ALA A 81 -4.65 6.87 13.50
CA ALA A 81 -3.87 6.13 12.52
C ALA A 81 -4.33 6.43 11.09
N ASN A 82 -5.65 6.44 10.83
CA ASN A 82 -6.20 6.84 9.53
C ASN A 82 -5.85 8.29 9.16
N SER A 83 -5.79 9.19 10.12
CA SER A 83 -5.41 10.58 9.81
C SER A 83 -3.99 10.70 9.28
N VAL A 84 -3.06 9.90 9.79
CA VAL A 84 -1.68 9.80 9.28
C VAL A 84 -1.66 9.09 7.91
N ALA A 85 -2.33 7.93 7.81
CA ALA A 85 -2.40 7.16 6.57
C ALA A 85 -2.93 7.99 5.38
N PHE A 86 -3.93 8.84 5.63
CA PHE A 86 -4.53 9.68 4.59
C PHE A 86 -3.69 10.87 4.19
N ASP A 87 -2.77 11.31 5.02
CA ASP A 87 -1.82 12.36 4.65
C ASP A 87 -0.69 11.82 3.77
N VAL A 88 -0.31 10.55 3.95
CA VAL A 88 0.82 9.97 3.22
C VAL A 88 0.43 9.23 1.95
N ARG A 89 -0.68 8.48 1.93
CA ARG A 89 -1.07 7.66 0.78
C ARG A 89 -1.35 8.50 -0.48
N GLU A 90 -1.06 8.00 -1.66
CA GLU A 90 -1.22 8.71 -2.94
C GLU A 90 -2.61 9.33 -3.15
N LYS A 91 -3.68 8.58 -2.87
CA LYS A 91 -5.06 9.08 -2.97
C LYS A 91 -5.32 10.27 -2.05
N GLY A 92 -4.61 10.36 -0.94
CA GLY A 92 -4.76 11.43 0.04
C GLY A 92 -6.06 11.34 0.83
N ARG A 93 -6.65 12.50 1.11
CA ARG A 93 -7.82 12.69 1.97
C ARG A 93 -8.86 13.62 1.36
N LYS A 94 -10.11 13.49 1.79
CA LYS A 94 -11.14 14.49 1.50
C LYS A 94 -10.82 15.79 2.24
N LYS A 95 -10.89 16.93 1.54
CA LYS A 95 -10.76 18.26 2.14
C LYS A 95 -11.91 18.50 3.12
N ARG A 96 -11.60 19.05 4.30
CA ARG A 96 -12.58 19.38 5.33
C ARG A 96 -12.39 20.82 5.80
N GLU A 97 -13.46 21.43 6.24
CA GLU A 97 -13.46 22.77 6.84
C GLU A 97 -13.03 22.67 8.32
N GLY A 98 -12.15 23.55 8.75
CA GLY A 98 -11.63 23.55 10.12
C GLY A 98 -10.83 22.31 10.44
N ASP A 99 -11.36 21.42 11.26
CA ASP A 99 -10.68 20.20 11.69
C ASP A 99 -10.56 19.17 10.55
N PRO A 100 -9.32 18.74 10.22
CA PRO A 100 -9.07 17.83 9.10
C PRO A 100 -9.61 16.39 9.32
N ILE A 101 -10.04 16.05 10.53
CA ILE A 101 -10.52 14.71 10.89
C ILE A 101 -12.05 14.68 11.00
N VAL A 102 -12.65 15.68 11.64
CA VAL A 102 -14.09 15.71 11.97
C VAL A 102 -14.85 16.81 11.26
N GLY A 103 -14.19 17.77 10.64
CA GLY A 103 -14.81 18.88 9.92
C GLY A 103 -15.70 18.43 8.77
N LYS A 104 -16.61 19.32 8.34
CA LYS A 104 -17.50 19.07 7.20
C LYS A 104 -16.69 18.88 5.92
N VAL A 105 -17.07 17.89 5.10
CA VAL A 105 -16.40 17.63 3.82
C VAL A 105 -16.72 18.78 2.84
N VAL A 106 -15.67 19.38 2.27
CA VAL A 106 -15.79 20.38 1.21
C VAL A 106 -16.16 19.66 -0.08
N LYS A 107 -17.18 20.18 -0.77
CA LYS A 107 -17.64 19.67 -2.07
C LYS A 107 -17.35 20.69 -3.15
N ASP A 108 -17.15 20.22 -4.36
CA ASP A 108 -17.02 21.05 -5.55
C ASP A 108 -18.40 21.50 -6.10
N GLU A 109 -18.41 22.18 -7.23
CA GLU A 109 -19.62 22.67 -7.93
C GLU A 109 -20.57 21.55 -8.37
N ASN A 110 -20.06 20.32 -8.54
CA ASN A 110 -20.83 19.13 -8.91
C ASN A 110 -21.34 18.35 -7.70
N GLY A 111 -21.03 18.81 -6.49
CA GLY A 111 -21.39 18.13 -5.24
C GLY A 111 -20.44 16.99 -4.84
N GLU A 112 -19.34 16.80 -5.57
CA GLU A 112 -18.34 15.78 -5.30
C GLU A 112 -17.31 16.24 -4.24
N PRO A 113 -16.78 15.35 -3.41
CA PRO A 113 -15.77 15.69 -2.42
C PRO A 113 -14.47 16.19 -3.07
N VAL A 114 -13.99 17.34 -2.66
CA VAL A 114 -12.65 17.84 -3.02
C VAL A 114 -11.59 16.99 -2.30
N TRP A 115 -10.56 16.55 -3.04
CA TRP A 115 -9.47 15.75 -2.50
C TRP A 115 -8.18 16.56 -2.35
N ILE A 116 -7.46 16.30 -1.27
CA ILE A 116 -6.09 16.75 -1.06
C ILE A 116 -5.21 15.52 -1.27
N PRO A 117 -4.30 15.51 -2.27
CA PRO A 117 -3.41 14.37 -2.49
C PRO A 117 -2.49 14.17 -1.29
N GLY A 118 -2.09 12.92 -1.05
CA GLY A 118 -1.10 12.62 -0.03
C GLY A 118 0.31 12.96 -0.50
N SER A 119 1.24 12.92 0.43
CA SER A 119 2.62 13.33 0.19
C SER A 119 3.45 12.29 -0.59
N LEU A 120 3.05 11.02 -0.57
CA LEU A 120 3.75 9.95 -1.25
C LEU A 120 3.00 9.47 -2.50
N LYS A 121 3.76 8.94 -3.46
CA LYS A 121 3.24 8.32 -4.70
C LYS A 121 3.46 6.81 -4.66
N GLY A 122 2.76 6.06 -5.51
CA GLY A 122 2.93 4.60 -5.59
C GLY A 122 2.72 3.90 -4.25
N CYS A 123 1.80 4.38 -3.41
CA CYS A 123 1.46 3.74 -2.16
C CYS A 123 -0.01 3.86 -1.78
N LYS A 124 -0.50 2.85 -1.07
CA LYS A 124 -1.83 2.80 -0.46
C LYS A 124 -1.66 2.62 1.04
N ALA A 125 -2.46 3.32 1.85
CA ALA A 125 -2.39 3.18 3.30
C ALA A 125 -3.75 3.36 3.95
N ILE A 126 -3.94 2.64 5.06
CA ILE A 126 -5.08 2.75 5.99
C ILE A 126 -4.57 2.70 7.43
N GLY A 127 -5.36 3.24 8.35
CA GLY A 127 -5.15 3.01 9.76
C GLY A 127 -6.02 1.84 10.25
N TRP A 128 -5.47 0.98 11.09
CA TRP A 128 -6.20 -0.11 11.72
C TRP A 128 -5.73 -0.32 13.15
N TYR A 129 -6.44 -1.17 13.89
CA TYR A 129 -6.07 -1.58 15.24
C TYR A 129 -5.76 -3.07 15.24
N ILE A 130 -4.73 -3.47 15.94
CA ILE A 130 -4.35 -4.88 16.11
C ILE A 130 -4.53 -5.26 17.57
N ASP A 131 -5.46 -6.17 17.83
CA ASP A 131 -5.73 -6.67 19.18
C ASP A 131 -4.54 -7.40 19.78
N GLU A 132 -3.78 -8.16 18.95
CA GLU A 132 -2.60 -8.93 19.39
C GLU A 132 -1.54 -8.04 20.06
N TYR A 133 -1.38 -6.81 19.57
CA TYR A 133 -0.36 -5.88 20.10
C TYR A 133 -0.96 -4.74 20.92
N GLY A 134 -2.28 -4.59 20.94
CA GLY A 134 -2.95 -3.53 21.67
C GLY A 134 -2.64 -2.12 21.15
N ILE A 135 -2.27 -1.97 19.89
CA ILE A 135 -1.89 -0.71 19.26
C ILE A 135 -2.60 -0.47 17.93
N ALA A 136 -2.72 0.80 17.56
CA ALA A 136 -3.08 1.15 16.18
C ALA A 136 -1.83 1.24 15.31
N GLN A 137 -1.97 0.85 14.05
CA GLN A 137 -0.92 0.91 13.03
C GLN A 137 -1.40 1.68 11.81
N VAL A 138 -0.44 2.27 11.08
CA VAL A 138 -0.62 2.63 9.68
C VAL A 138 -0.16 1.45 8.84
N SER A 139 -1.10 0.75 8.21
CA SER A 139 -0.80 -0.33 7.26
C SER A 139 -0.62 0.27 5.88
N MET A 140 0.53 0.03 5.26
CA MET A 140 0.89 0.58 3.96
C MET A 140 1.35 -0.50 3.00
N ASN A 141 0.86 -0.41 1.77
CA ASN A 141 1.39 -1.12 0.62
C ASN A 141 2.14 -0.13 -0.27
N VAL A 142 3.46 -0.23 -0.30
CA VAL A 142 4.30 0.49 -1.25
C VAL A 142 4.27 -0.29 -2.56
N THR A 143 3.49 0.18 -3.52
CA THR A 143 3.25 -0.50 -4.81
C THR A 143 4.31 -0.18 -5.85
N ASN A 144 5.12 0.86 -5.61
CA ASN A 144 6.27 1.24 -6.44
C ASN A 144 7.43 1.69 -5.55
N ILE A 145 8.30 0.73 -5.20
CA ILE A 145 9.47 0.95 -4.33
C ILE A 145 10.57 1.80 -4.97
N THR A 146 10.53 2.01 -6.28
CA THR A 146 11.47 2.90 -6.98
C THR A 146 11.01 4.35 -6.85
N GLN A 147 9.71 4.60 -6.94
CA GLN A 147 9.12 5.93 -6.81
C GLN A 147 9.07 6.38 -5.34
N THR A 148 8.71 5.47 -4.43
CA THR A 148 8.69 5.71 -3.00
C THR A 148 9.50 4.63 -2.29
N PRO A 149 10.79 4.86 -2.04
CA PRO A 149 11.60 3.96 -1.22
C PRO A 149 11.01 3.79 0.18
N VAL A 150 11.13 2.58 0.74
CA VAL A 150 10.49 2.25 2.03
C VAL A 150 10.97 3.14 3.19
N HIS A 151 12.25 3.51 3.20
CA HIS A 151 12.81 4.42 4.21
C HIS A 151 12.26 5.85 4.08
N VAL A 152 11.98 6.31 2.85
CA VAL A 152 11.31 7.61 2.61
C VAL A 152 9.88 7.56 3.13
N ALA A 153 9.17 6.45 2.87
CA ALA A 153 7.83 6.25 3.41
C ALA A 153 7.82 6.20 4.93
N PHE A 154 8.81 5.56 5.56
CA PHE A 154 8.96 5.52 7.02
C PHE A 154 9.17 6.92 7.61
N ASP A 155 10.13 7.68 7.09
CA ASP A 155 10.42 9.03 7.54
C ASP A 155 9.17 9.93 7.42
N GLU A 156 8.47 9.88 6.28
CA GLU A 156 7.26 10.69 6.05
C GLU A 156 6.11 10.31 7.01
N VAL A 157 5.92 9.01 7.28
CA VAL A 157 4.93 8.57 8.29
C VAL A 157 5.30 9.08 9.68
N CYS A 158 6.60 9.05 10.05
CA CYS A 158 7.08 9.62 11.31
C CYS A 158 6.77 11.11 11.41
N ASP A 159 7.06 11.89 10.38
CA ASP A 159 6.82 13.33 10.35
C ASP A 159 5.32 13.68 10.46
N LYS A 160 4.46 12.98 9.70
CA LYS A 160 3.00 13.17 9.77
C LYS A 160 2.41 12.73 11.11
N ALA A 161 2.94 11.66 11.71
CA ALA A 161 2.55 11.23 13.04
C ALA A 161 2.96 12.27 14.09
N TYR A 162 4.22 12.71 14.05
CA TYR A 162 4.74 13.72 14.96
C TYR A 162 3.95 15.03 14.92
N ALA A 163 3.62 15.52 13.73
CA ALA A 163 2.78 16.72 13.54
C ALA A 163 1.38 16.60 14.18
N ARG A 164 0.97 15.39 14.56
CA ARG A 164 -0.31 15.08 15.24
C ARG A 164 -0.15 14.69 16.71
N GLY A 165 1.04 14.86 17.28
CA GLY A 165 1.36 14.43 18.63
C GLY A 165 1.37 12.90 18.80
N ILE A 166 1.59 12.15 17.72
CA ILE A 166 1.70 10.70 17.70
C ILE A 166 3.15 10.32 17.41
N ARG A 167 3.63 9.23 18.02
CA ARG A 167 4.95 8.70 17.76
C ARG A 167 4.85 7.36 17.05
N VAL A 168 5.67 7.18 16.00
CA VAL A 168 5.96 5.86 15.45
C VAL A 168 6.97 5.18 16.36
N THR A 169 6.64 4.02 16.92
CA THR A 169 7.50 3.25 17.83
C THR A 169 8.41 2.29 17.09
N GLY A 170 7.95 1.79 15.95
CA GLY A 170 8.68 0.89 15.08
C GLY A 170 7.83 0.53 13.86
N SER A 171 8.24 -0.52 13.16
CA SER A 171 7.51 -1.01 11.99
C SER A 171 7.62 -2.52 11.84
N GLU A 172 6.75 -3.09 11.01
CA GLU A 172 6.67 -4.52 10.73
C GLU A 172 6.59 -4.76 9.22
N ILE A 173 7.52 -5.55 8.67
CA ILE A 173 7.43 -6.02 7.28
C ILE A 173 6.50 -7.22 7.21
N VAL A 174 5.46 -7.14 6.41
CA VAL A 174 4.53 -8.23 6.14
C VAL A 174 4.95 -8.97 4.87
N GLY A 175 5.26 -10.27 5.02
CA GLY A 175 5.77 -11.08 3.92
C GLY A 175 7.26 -10.85 3.63
N LEU A 176 7.63 -10.91 2.34
CA LEU A 176 9.01 -10.82 1.88
C LEU A 176 9.34 -9.41 1.37
N ILE A 177 10.63 -9.07 1.41
CA ILE A 177 11.15 -7.78 0.96
C ILE A 177 12.40 -7.99 0.09
N PRO A 178 12.54 -7.28 -1.05
CA PRO A 178 13.77 -7.30 -1.82
C PRO A 178 14.96 -6.78 -0.99
N LYS A 179 16.08 -7.50 -0.99
CA LYS A 179 17.28 -7.14 -0.21
C LYS A 179 17.72 -5.70 -0.42
N ARG A 180 17.67 -5.21 -1.67
CA ARG A 180 18.04 -3.83 -2.01
C ARG A 180 17.30 -2.78 -1.14
N VAL A 181 16.06 -3.05 -0.77
CA VAL A 181 15.24 -2.10 0.01
C VAL A 181 15.83 -1.86 1.40
N LEU A 182 16.32 -2.92 2.06
CA LEU A 182 16.99 -2.80 3.36
C LEU A 182 18.38 -2.18 3.24
N VAL A 183 19.11 -2.53 2.18
CA VAL A 183 20.45 -1.94 1.91
C VAL A 183 20.32 -0.44 1.64
N ASP A 184 19.35 -0.03 0.81
CA ASP A 184 19.11 1.38 0.49
C ASP A 184 18.66 2.16 1.75
N ALA A 185 17.79 1.56 2.57
CA ALA A 185 17.39 2.14 3.86
C ALA A 185 18.59 2.32 4.81
N GLY A 186 19.43 1.31 4.95
CA GLY A 186 20.61 1.40 5.81
C GLY A 186 21.59 2.48 5.35
N LYS A 187 21.85 2.56 4.05
CA LYS A 187 22.68 3.63 3.46
C LYS A 187 22.07 5.02 3.70
N HIS A 188 20.76 5.17 3.54
CA HIS A 188 20.04 6.41 3.82
C HIS A 188 20.27 6.88 5.26
N TYR A 189 20.09 6.00 6.25
CA TYR A 189 20.26 6.37 7.65
C TYR A 189 21.72 6.59 8.05
N LEU A 190 22.67 5.88 7.45
CA LEU A 190 24.09 6.19 7.61
C LEU A 190 24.42 7.59 7.06
N ALA A 191 23.93 7.91 5.87
CA ALA A 191 24.13 9.25 5.28
C ALA A 191 23.51 10.37 6.13
N LYS A 192 22.30 10.16 6.68
CA LYS A 192 21.66 11.10 7.62
C LYS A 192 22.52 11.36 8.87
N GLN A 193 23.32 10.37 9.28
CA GLN A 193 24.23 10.47 10.41
C GLN A 193 25.62 11.00 10.05
N GLY A 194 25.84 11.36 8.77
CA GLY A 194 27.16 11.77 8.27
C GLY A 194 28.20 10.64 8.28
N ARG A 195 27.76 9.37 8.24
CA ARG A 195 28.64 8.19 8.33
C ARG A 195 28.88 7.56 6.95
N SER A 196 30.05 6.93 6.81
CA SER A 196 30.39 6.17 5.61
C SER A 196 29.48 4.95 5.40
N CYS A 197 29.11 4.69 4.16
CA CYS A 197 28.41 3.48 3.73
C CYS A 197 29.39 2.34 3.35
N GLY A 198 30.69 2.54 3.46
CA GLY A 198 31.74 1.56 3.15
C GLY A 198 31.95 0.53 4.29
N ILE A 199 30.86 -0.07 4.75
CA ILE A 199 30.83 -1.12 5.77
C ILE A 199 30.19 -2.39 5.20
N PRO A 200 30.35 -3.57 5.84
CA PRO A 200 29.72 -4.82 5.39
C PRO A 200 28.21 -4.67 5.21
N GLU A 201 27.67 -5.33 4.19
CA GLU A 201 26.23 -5.27 3.85
C GLU A 201 25.33 -5.68 5.00
N ASP A 202 25.72 -6.71 5.75
CA ASP A 202 24.97 -7.15 6.94
C ASP A 202 24.87 -6.06 8.03
N ASP A 203 25.89 -5.22 8.17
CA ASP A 203 25.87 -4.11 9.10
C ASP A 203 25.00 -2.96 8.58
N ILE A 204 25.00 -2.71 7.26
CA ILE A 204 24.07 -1.78 6.63
C ILE A 204 22.62 -2.22 6.88
N ILE A 205 22.32 -3.50 6.71
CA ILE A 205 20.97 -4.06 6.98
C ILE A 205 20.60 -3.91 8.47
N LYS A 206 21.53 -4.15 9.39
CA LYS A 206 21.28 -3.91 10.83
C LYS A 206 20.92 -2.45 11.13
N ILE A 207 21.58 -1.50 10.46
CA ILE A 207 21.25 -0.07 10.58
C ILE A 207 19.82 0.19 10.10
N ALA A 208 19.40 -0.40 8.97
CA ALA A 208 18.02 -0.29 8.49
C ALA A 208 17.02 -0.85 9.50
N VAL A 209 17.26 -2.05 10.02
CA VAL A 209 16.42 -2.71 11.02
C VAL A 209 16.25 -1.83 12.27
N LYS A 210 17.34 -1.29 12.79
CA LYS A 210 17.28 -0.43 13.99
C LYS A 210 16.66 0.93 13.73
N SER A 211 16.95 1.53 12.57
CA SER A 211 16.44 2.87 12.24
C SER A 211 14.94 2.87 11.99
N MET A 212 14.41 1.82 11.37
CA MET A 212 12.97 1.67 11.12
C MET A 212 12.24 0.90 12.24
N GLY A 213 12.95 0.44 13.27
CA GLY A 213 12.36 -0.33 14.37
C GLY A 213 11.66 -1.60 13.90
N LEU A 214 12.29 -2.35 12.96
CA LEU A 214 11.69 -3.58 12.42
C LEU A 214 11.63 -4.71 13.43
N ASP A 215 12.36 -4.59 14.52
CA ASP A 215 12.42 -5.52 15.65
C ASP A 215 11.65 -5.03 16.90
N ASP A 216 10.76 -4.04 16.76
CA ASP A 216 9.98 -3.44 17.85
C ASP A 216 9.01 -4.44 18.51
N LEU A 217 8.21 -5.14 17.72
CA LEU A 217 7.20 -6.08 18.22
C LEU A 217 7.70 -7.52 18.29
N LYS A 218 8.52 -7.94 17.32
CA LYS A 218 9.08 -9.29 17.20
C LYS A 218 10.50 -9.21 16.63
N PRO A 219 11.39 -10.14 16.99
CA PRO A 219 12.73 -10.20 16.39
C PRO A 219 12.65 -10.26 14.87
N PHE A 220 13.36 -9.36 14.18
CA PHE A 220 13.43 -9.34 12.72
C PHE A 220 14.64 -10.15 12.25
N ASN A 221 14.39 -11.23 11.51
CA ASN A 221 15.44 -12.04 10.90
C ASN A 221 15.52 -11.75 9.39
N PRO A 222 16.56 -11.04 8.89
CA PRO A 222 16.71 -10.74 7.48
C PRO A 222 16.73 -12.00 6.60
N ARG A 223 17.28 -13.12 7.08
CA ARG A 223 17.37 -14.38 6.31
C ARG A 223 16.01 -15.00 5.98
N GLU A 224 15.00 -14.71 6.77
CA GLU A 224 13.62 -15.21 6.57
C GLU A 224 12.75 -14.23 5.77
N LYS A 225 13.14 -12.97 5.71
CA LYS A 225 12.33 -11.90 5.13
C LYS A 225 12.87 -11.38 3.79
N VAL A 226 14.15 -11.60 3.50
CA VAL A 226 14.83 -11.05 2.31
C VAL A 226 14.82 -12.04 1.15
N ILE A 227 14.48 -11.51 -0.04
CA ILE A 227 14.56 -12.20 -1.34
C ILE A 227 15.47 -11.44 -2.30
#